data_b6ef53b9948d915e7a938621555bf28e
#
_entry.id   b6ef53b9948d915e7a938621555bf28e
#
_cell.length_a   1.000
_cell.length_b   1.000
_cell.length_c   1.000
_cell.angle_alpha   90.00
_cell.angle_beta   90.00
_cell.angle_gamma   90.00
#
_symmetry.space_group_name_H-M   'P 1'
#
loop_
_entity.id
_entity.type
_entity.pdbx_description
1 polymer ?
#
loop_
_entity_poly.entity_id
_entity_poly.type
_entity_poly.pdbx_seq_one_letter_code
_entity_poly.pdbx_strand_id
1 'polypeptide(L)'
;MEHRRLGRTGLRVSSVGLGTMTWGRDTDELEAKEQLDIFLDAGGTLVDTAASYGEGISEEVIGTLLREHVDRQDLVLVSKAGVRTWRTGERSSVADASRGSLLDTLDTSRARL
;
A
#
# COMPACT_ATOMS: atom_id res chain seq x y z
N MET A 1 0.60 18.21 -9.85
CA MET A 1 1.44 18.02 -8.63
C MET A 1 2.92 18.00 -9.03
N GLU A 2 3.83 18.54 -8.20
CA GLU A 2 5.27 18.46 -8.45
C GLU A 2 5.78 17.01 -8.32
N HIS A 3 6.76 16.63 -9.15
CA HIS A 3 7.39 15.32 -9.12
C HIS A 3 8.87 15.42 -8.83
N ARG A 4 9.39 14.49 -8.03
CA ARG A 4 10.79 14.44 -7.61
C ARG A 4 11.40 13.06 -7.86
N ARG A 5 12.71 13.01 -7.99
CA ARG A 5 13.42 11.72 -8.03
C ARG A 5 13.44 11.09 -6.65
N LEU A 6 13.14 9.81 -6.58
CA LEU A 6 13.28 9.02 -5.36
C LEU A 6 14.75 8.60 -5.20
N GLY A 7 15.53 9.49 -4.62
CA GLY A 7 16.97 9.29 -4.43
C GLY A 7 17.68 8.99 -5.76
N ARG A 8 18.44 7.89 -5.81
CA ARG A 8 19.24 7.44 -6.96
C ARG A 8 18.63 6.25 -7.71
N THR A 9 17.36 5.94 -7.46
CA THR A 9 16.69 4.74 -8.01
C THR A 9 16.27 4.87 -9.47
N GLY A 10 16.25 6.09 -10.03
CA GLY A 10 15.67 6.38 -11.34
C GLY A 10 14.15 6.60 -11.31
N LEU A 11 13.45 6.23 -10.24
CA LEU A 11 12.02 6.46 -10.09
C LEU A 11 11.71 7.95 -9.89
N ARG A 12 10.60 8.39 -10.46
CA ARG A 12 10.01 9.70 -10.20
C ARG A 12 8.69 9.52 -9.47
N VAL A 13 8.49 10.27 -8.40
CA VAL A 13 7.30 10.19 -7.56
C VAL A 13 6.72 11.58 -7.35
N SER A 14 5.42 11.66 -7.13
CA SER A 14 4.78 12.89 -6.67
C SER A 14 5.34 13.34 -5.33
N SER A 15 5.40 14.67 -5.11
CA SER A 15 5.93 15.27 -3.89
C SER A 15 5.07 14.98 -2.64
N VAL A 16 3.83 14.57 -2.85
CA VAL A 16 2.89 14.10 -1.84
C VAL A 16 2.56 12.65 -2.14
N GLY A 17 2.50 11.80 -1.12
CA GLY A 17 2.07 10.41 -1.21
C GLY A 17 0.69 10.20 -0.59
N LEU A 18 -0.08 9.28 -1.14
CA LEU A 18 -1.35 8.84 -0.58
C LEU A 18 -1.08 7.67 0.39
N GLY A 19 -1.34 7.88 1.67
CA GLY A 19 -1.26 6.83 2.69
C GLY A 19 -2.58 6.09 2.81
N THR A 20 -2.53 4.76 2.96
CA THR A 20 -3.70 3.89 2.92
C THR A 20 -3.97 3.14 4.23
N MET A 21 -3.45 3.62 5.36
CA MET A 21 -3.54 2.92 6.64
C MET A 21 -4.97 2.70 7.14
N THR A 22 -5.92 3.52 6.72
CA THR A 22 -7.34 3.42 7.10
C THR A 22 -8.17 2.56 6.14
N TRP A 23 -7.64 2.22 4.96
CA TRP A 23 -8.37 1.49 3.92
C TRP A 23 -8.69 0.07 4.34
N GLY A 24 -9.96 -0.30 4.20
CA GLY A 24 -10.48 -1.60 4.63
C GLY A 24 -10.68 -1.74 6.14
N ARG A 25 -10.44 -0.66 6.92
CA ARG A 25 -10.74 -0.60 8.35
C ARG A 25 -11.74 0.50 8.67
N ASP A 26 -11.40 1.76 8.37
CA ASP A 26 -12.21 2.96 8.65
C ASP A 26 -12.70 3.62 7.36
N THR A 27 -12.07 3.29 6.23
CA THR A 27 -12.37 3.77 4.88
C THR A 27 -12.78 2.55 4.06
N ASP A 28 -13.98 2.55 3.52
CA ASP A 28 -14.45 1.45 2.68
C ASP A 28 -13.85 1.53 1.26
N GLU A 29 -14.15 0.54 0.41
CA GLU A 29 -13.57 0.44 -0.93
C GLU A 29 -14.04 1.57 -1.85
N LEU A 30 -15.28 2.04 -1.71
CA LEU A 30 -15.81 3.14 -2.50
C LEU A 30 -15.11 4.46 -2.14
N GLU A 31 -15.00 4.75 -0.85
CA GLU A 31 -14.28 5.92 -0.36
C GLU A 31 -12.79 5.86 -0.73
N ALA A 32 -12.18 4.67 -0.64
CA ALA A 32 -10.79 4.45 -1.05
C ALA A 32 -10.59 4.76 -2.54
N LYS A 33 -11.52 4.32 -3.38
CA LYS A 33 -11.53 4.64 -4.82
C LYS A 33 -11.63 6.14 -5.06
N GLU A 34 -12.57 6.82 -4.40
CA GLU A 34 -12.74 8.28 -4.54
C GLU A 34 -11.47 9.04 -4.12
N GLN A 35 -10.84 8.64 -3.02
CA GLN A 35 -9.57 9.21 -2.57
C GLN A 35 -8.45 9.00 -3.60
N LEU A 36 -8.39 7.81 -4.19
CA LEU A 36 -7.40 7.50 -5.23
C LEU A 36 -7.65 8.33 -6.49
N ASP A 37 -8.88 8.44 -6.95
CA ASP A 37 -9.25 9.21 -8.14
C ASP A 37 -8.86 10.69 -7.97
N ILE A 38 -9.22 11.31 -6.85
CA ILE A 38 -8.84 12.70 -6.53
C ILE A 38 -7.32 12.86 -6.51
N PHE A 39 -6.61 11.89 -5.94
CA PHE A 39 -5.16 11.91 -5.86
C PHE A 39 -4.50 11.82 -7.25
N LEU A 40 -4.99 10.93 -8.11
CA LEU A 40 -4.52 10.77 -9.48
C LEU A 40 -4.81 12.01 -10.33
N ASP A 41 -6.03 12.55 -10.23
CA ASP A 41 -6.44 13.78 -10.95
C ASP A 41 -5.56 14.98 -10.57
N ALA A 42 -5.08 15.02 -9.33
CA ALA A 42 -4.11 16.01 -8.87
C ALA A 42 -2.67 15.75 -9.36
N GLY A 43 -2.44 14.68 -10.12
CA GLY A 43 -1.12 14.25 -10.60
C GLY A 43 -0.30 13.49 -9.56
N GLY A 44 -0.95 12.84 -8.59
CA GLY A 44 -0.30 11.96 -7.61
C GLY A 44 0.11 10.64 -8.23
N THR A 45 1.23 10.08 -7.79
CA THR A 45 1.73 8.78 -8.27
C THR A 45 2.24 7.87 -7.17
N LEU A 46 2.53 8.41 -5.99
CA LEU A 46 3.10 7.65 -4.87
C LEU A 46 2.01 7.17 -3.91
N VAL A 47 1.80 5.87 -3.81
CA VAL A 47 0.87 5.26 -2.85
C VAL A 47 1.65 4.46 -1.81
N ASP A 48 1.42 4.74 -0.54
CA ASP A 48 2.09 4.12 0.61
C ASP A 48 1.12 3.24 1.39
N THR A 49 1.42 1.94 1.43
CA THR A 49 0.69 0.92 2.16
C THR A 49 1.63 0.08 3.03
N ALA A 50 1.11 -0.94 3.69
CA ALA A 50 1.88 -1.93 4.44
C ALA A 50 1.13 -3.26 4.54
N ALA A 51 1.86 -4.37 4.59
CA ALA A 51 1.29 -5.68 4.84
C ALA A 51 0.53 -5.78 6.18
N SER A 52 0.86 -4.91 7.15
CA SER A 52 0.21 -4.85 8.46
C SER A 52 -1.06 -3.96 8.50
N TYR A 53 -1.32 -3.15 7.47
CA TYR A 53 -2.47 -2.26 7.46
C TYR A 53 -3.77 -3.04 7.29
N GLY A 54 -4.64 -2.99 8.31
CA GLY A 54 -5.85 -3.79 8.34
C GLY A 54 -5.60 -5.29 8.20
N GLU A 55 -4.44 -5.80 8.67
CA GLU A 55 -4.04 -7.21 8.53
C GLU A 55 -3.96 -7.67 7.05
N GLY A 56 -3.60 -6.74 6.16
CA GLY A 56 -3.46 -6.95 4.72
C GLY A 56 -4.66 -6.48 3.90
N ILE A 57 -5.77 -6.10 4.52
CA ILE A 57 -6.97 -5.64 3.79
C ILE A 57 -6.67 -4.38 2.97
N SER A 58 -5.83 -3.47 3.46
CA SER A 58 -5.42 -2.28 2.70
C SER A 58 -4.74 -2.66 1.36
N GLU A 59 -3.85 -3.65 1.38
CA GLU A 59 -3.23 -4.17 0.14
C GLU A 59 -4.27 -4.84 -0.78
N GLU A 60 -5.24 -5.57 -0.23
CA GLU A 60 -6.31 -6.21 -1.01
C GLU A 60 -7.19 -5.17 -1.71
N VAL A 61 -7.58 -4.10 -1.02
CA VAL A 61 -8.32 -2.97 -1.60
C VAL A 61 -7.54 -2.33 -2.74
N ILE A 62 -6.26 -2.04 -2.54
CA ILE A 62 -5.39 -1.50 -3.61
C ILE A 62 -5.34 -2.47 -4.79
N GLY A 63 -5.11 -3.76 -4.55
CA GLY A 63 -5.05 -4.77 -5.59
C GLY A 63 -6.34 -4.86 -6.41
N THR A 64 -7.51 -4.70 -5.79
CA THR A 64 -8.81 -4.61 -6.48
C THR A 64 -8.86 -3.37 -7.37
N LEU A 65 -8.52 -2.20 -6.84
CA LEU A 65 -8.54 -0.95 -7.59
C LEU A 65 -7.56 -0.97 -8.78
N LEU A 66 -6.40 -1.60 -8.64
CA LEU A 66 -5.44 -1.77 -9.73
C LEU A 66 -5.93 -2.69 -10.84
N ARG A 67 -6.70 -3.72 -10.53
CA ARG A 67 -7.26 -4.61 -11.54
C ARG A 67 -8.43 -4.01 -12.29
N GLU A 68 -9.19 -3.13 -11.66
CA GLU A 68 -10.49 -2.66 -12.17
C GLU A 68 -10.48 -1.21 -12.67
N HIS A 69 -9.60 -0.36 -12.13
CA HIS A 69 -9.76 1.09 -12.30
C HIS A 69 -8.49 1.85 -12.68
N VAL A 70 -7.28 1.34 -12.39
CA VAL A 70 -6.03 2.09 -12.55
C VAL A 70 -4.96 1.22 -13.18
N ASP A 71 -4.24 1.76 -14.18
CA ASP A 71 -3.07 1.06 -14.70
C ASP A 71 -1.96 1.03 -13.63
N ARG A 72 -1.46 -0.17 -13.35
CA ARG A 72 -0.37 -0.38 -12.38
C ARG A 72 0.87 0.48 -12.68
N GLN A 73 1.10 0.82 -13.95
CA GLN A 73 2.27 1.59 -14.39
C GLN A 73 2.17 3.08 -14.01
N ASP A 74 0.97 3.58 -13.73
CA ASP A 74 0.76 4.98 -13.34
C ASP A 74 1.13 5.25 -11.87
N LEU A 75 1.37 4.20 -11.10
CA LEU A 75 1.64 4.28 -9.67
C LEU A 75 3.01 3.73 -9.28
N VAL A 76 3.63 4.41 -8.32
CA VAL A 76 4.74 3.87 -7.53
C VAL A 76 4.16 3.42 -6.18
N LEU A 77 4.07 2.11 -6.00
CA LEU A 77 3.58 1.52 -4.76
C LEU A 77 4.73 1.25 -3.81
N VAL A 78 4.56 1.65 -2.57
CA VAL A 78 5.44 1.32 -1.45
C VAL A 78 4.65 0.50 -0.44
N SER A 79 5.10 -0.72 -0.16
CA SER A 79 4.61 -1.51 0.96
C SER A 79 5.73 -1.81 1.94
N LYS A 80 5.38 -2.30 3.12
CA LYS A 80 6.31 -2.49 4.23
C LYS A 80 6.18 -3.89 4.79
N ALA A 81 7.32 -4.47 5.18
CA ALA A 81 7.44 -5.70 5.92
C ALA A 81 8.15 -5.46 7.27
N GLY A 82 8.25 -6.48 8.11
CA GLY A 82 8.95 -6.40 9.40
C GLY A 82 8.02 -6.28 10.61
N VAL A 83 6.70 -6.29 10.40
CA VAL A 83 5.70 -6.41 11.46
C VAL A 83 4.79 -7.59 11.15
N ARG A 84 4.72 -8.56 12.05
CA ARG A 84 3.74 -9.65 11.97
C ARG A 84 2.53 -9.32 12.84
N THR A 85 1.35 -9.52 12.29
CA THR A 85 0.08 -9.44 13.02
C THR A 85 -0.51 -10.85 13.12
N TRP A 86 -0.96 -11.24 14.31
CA TRP A 86 -1.67 -12.51 14.51
C TRP A 86 -3.15 -12.26 14.73
N ARG A 87 -3.97 -13.01 14.01
CA ARG A 87 -5.44 -13.00 14.14
C ARG A 87 -5.94 -13.87 15.29
N THR A 88 -5.17 -14.09 16.33
CA THR A 88 -5.60 -14.86 17.50
C THR A 88 -6.14 -13.93 18.57
N GLY A 89 -7.46 -13.69 18.56
CA GLY A 89 -8.26 -13.11 19.66
C GLY A 89 -7.77 -11.83 20.35
N GLU A 90 -6.50 -11.68 20.60
CA GLU A 90 -5.82 -10.48 21.02
C GLU A 90 -5.07 -9.89 19.81
N ARG A 91 -5.37 -8.65 19.46
CA ARG A 91 -4.64 -7.89 18.42
C ARG A 91 -3.21 -7.66 18.89
N SER A 92 -2.35 -8.61 18.67
CA SER A 92 -0.94 -8.47 18.96
C SER A 92 -0.16 -8.30 17.66
N SER A 93 0.73 -7.33 17.63
CA SER A 93 1.71 -7.18 16.58
C SER A 93 3.11 -7.31 17.17
N VAL A 94 4.00 -7.98 16.47
CA VAL A 94 5.39 -8.12 16.88
C VAL A 94 6.30 -7.68 15.74
N ALA A 95 7.39 -7.01 16.07
CA ALA A 95 8.45 -6.74 15.12
C ALA A 95 9.18 -8.05 14.80
N ASP A 96 9.18 -8.43 13.52
CA ASP A 96 9.91 -9.60 13.01
C ASP A 96 10.49 -9.26 11.62
N ALA A 97 11.70 -8.76 11.62
CA ALA A 97 12.48 -8.46 10.41
C ALA A 97 13.46 -9.60 10.07
N SER A 98 13.18 -10.83 10.50
CA SER A 98 13.97 -11.99 10.08
C SER A 98 13.86 -12.20 8.56
N ARG A 99 14.90 -12.79 7.96
CA ARG A 99 14.92 -13.04 6.50
C ARG A 99 13.70 -13.83 6.03
N GLY A 100 13.30 -14.85 6.77
CA GLY A 100 12.11 -15.66 6.45
C GLY A 100 10.84 -14.80 6.45
N SER A 101 10.61 -14.06 7.54
CA SER A 101 9.44 -13.18 7.67
C SER A 101 9.36 -12.12 6.58
N LEU A 102 10.50 -11.51 6.20
CA LEU A 102 10.53 -10.51 5.13
C LEU A 102 10.18 -11.11 3.76
N LEU A 103 10.70 -12.29 3.44
CA LEU A 103 10.41 -12.97 2.17
C LEU A 103 8.96 -13.44 2.10
N ASP A 104 8.44 -14.08 3.15
CA ASP A 104 7.05 -14.51 3.24
C ASP A 104 6.08 -13.32 3.09
N THR A 105 6.40 -12.19 3.75
CA THR A 105 5.60 -10.97 3.65
C THR A 105 5.66 -10.40 2.23
N LEU A 106 6.83 -10.37 1.59
CA LEU A 106 6.97 -9.90 0.22
C LEU A 106 6.11 -10.71 -0.74
N ASP A 107 6.17 -12.06 -0.65
CA ASP A 107 5.38 -12.93 -1.52
C ASP A 107 3.88 -12.75 -1.31
N THR A 108 3.45 -12.60 -0.04
CA THR A 108 2.05 -12.33 0.30
C THR A 108 1.59 -10.96 -0.24
N SER A 109 2.39 -9.90 -0.06
CA SER A 109 2.07 -8.56 -0.58
C SER A 109 1.98 -8.55 -2.11
N ARG A 110 2.89 -9.25 -2.80
CA ARG A 110 2.85 -9.38 -4.26
C ARG A 110 1.62 -10.12 -4.78
N ALA A 111 1.07 -11.03 -4.00
CA ALA A 111 -0.16 -11.75 -4.36
C ALA A 111 -1.42 -10.89 -4.16
N ARG A 112 -1.38 -9.90 -3.26
CA ARG A 112 -2.49 -8.98 -3.00
C ARG A 112 -2.50 -7.78 -3.95
N LEU A 113 -1.31 -7.26 -4.26
CA LEU A 113 -1.06 -6.08 -5.11
C LEU A 113 -0.82 -6.47 -6.57
#